data_7f8743988cb237fdecf82cb84d6a8253
#
_entry.id   7f8743988cb237fdecf82cb84d6a8253
#
_cell.length_a   1.000
_cell.length_b   1.000
_cell.length_c   1.000
_cell.angle_alpha   90.00
_cell.angle_beta   90.00
_cell.angle_gamma   90.00
#
_symmetry.space_group_name_H-M   'P 1'
#
loop_
_entity.id
_entity.type
_entity.pdbx_description
1 polymer ?
#
loop_
_entity_poly.entity_id
_entity_poly.type
_entity_poly.pdbx_seq_one_letter_code
_entity_poly.pdbx_strand_id
1 'polypeptide(L)'
;MTRPSRTMADTRRRRASTGRMMDEIMELARSLPLTRQVLADSLEAATPAQMEFMLSWMNEELASRGRSKRARLLKQAGLPGVKEFDGYDWTPVRFPVDYGREALESLDFVANSEDVVMFGPPGTGKTHLAVALARKACVEGVPARFFTAAGLVMRLLRASAEGRLDRELSAISKARLLVIDELGYVPVDEEGSRLLFQVVTNAYERQS
;
A
#
# COMPACT_ATOMS: atom_id res chain seq x y z
N MET A 1 25.41 -55.73 -4.67
CA MET A 1 25.39 -54.28 -4.34
C MET A 1 24.18 -54.01 -3.43
N THR A 2 24.41 -53.95 -2.14
CA THR A 2 23.39 -53.78 -1.10
C THR A 2 23.08 -52.25 -0.91
N ARG A 3 21.80 -51.85 -1.08
CA ARG A 3 21.31 -50.49 -0.79
C ARG A 3 21.48 -50.24 0.70
N PRO A 4 22.05 -49.06 1.15
CA PRO A 4 22.15 -48.73 2.55
C PRO A 4 20.73 -48.58 3.13
N SER A 5 20.49 -49.22 4.29
CA SER A 5 19.26 -49.12 5.07
C SER A 5 19.09 -47.67 5.58
N ARG A 6 18.00 -47.02 5.20
CA ARG A 6 17.62 -45.71 5.75
C ARG A 6 17.36 -45.83 7.26
N THR A 7 18.07 -45.08 8.06
CA THR A 7 17.86 -45.03 9.53
C THR A 7 16.51 -44.45 9.89
N MET A 8 15.87 -44.90 10.98
CA MET A 8 14.58 -44.36 11.49
C MET A 8 14.62 -42.83 11.71
N ALA A 9 15.80 -42.31 12.10
CA ALA A 9 16.04 -40.88 12.28
C ALA A 9 15.86 -40.07 10.96
N ASP A 10 16.34 -40.61 9.85
CA ASP A 10 16.26 -39.97 8.54
C ASP A 10 14.80 -39.91 8.02
N THR A 11 14.03 -40.96 8.29
CA THR A 11 12.60 -41.06 7.96
C THR A 11 11.77 -40.05 8.78
N ARG A 12 12.09 -39.90 10.06
CA ARG A 12 11.42 -38.94 10.97
C ARG A 12 11.72 -37.48 10.58
N ARG A 13 12.96 -37.21 10.20
CA ARG A 13 13.39 -35.87 9.72
C ARG A 13 12.71 -35.48 8.41
N ARG A 14 12.55 -36.41 7.45
CA ARG A 14 11.83 -36.19 6.19
C ARG A 14 10.35 -35.95 6.41
N ARG A 15 9.67 -36.72 7.26
CA ARG A 15 8.27 -36.50 7.61
C ARG A 15 8.02 -35.12 8.24
N ALA A 16 8.90 -34.71 9.13
CA ALA A 16 8.83 -33.37 9.75
C ALA A 16 9.08 -32.23 8.74
N SER A 17 9.94 -32.45 7.74
CA SER A 17 10.16 -31.49 6.64
C SER A 17 8.95 -31.38 5.72
N THR A 18 8.37 -32.52 5.34
CA THR A 18 7.17 -32.57 4.48
C THR A 18 5.96 -31.91 5.16
N GLY A 19 5.75 -32.16 6.46
CA GLY A 19 4.70 -31.51 7.25
C GLY A 19 4.83 -29.98 7.24
N ARG A 20 6.04 -29.46 7.47
CA ARG A 20 6.29 -28.02 7.42
C ARG A 20 6.03 -27.38 6.05
N MET A 21 6.42 -28.07 4.96
CA MET A 21 6.14 -27.58 3.61
C MET A 21 4.62 -27.53 3.33
N MET A 22 3.89 -28.55 3.79
CA MET A 22 2.43 -28.60 3.65
C MET A 22 1.77 -27.41 4.39
N ASP A 23 2.17 -27.15 5.63
CA ASP A 23 1.66 -26.03 6.43
C ASP A 23 1.97 -24.68 5.74
N GLU A 24 3.18 -24.52 5.21
CA GLU A 24 3.60 -23.30 4.50
C GLU A 24 2.78 -23.08 3.21
N ILE A 25 2.57 -24.13 2.41
CA ILE A 25 1.73 -24.06 1.19
C ILE A 25 0.29 -23.68 1.56
N MET A 26 -0.27 -24.29 2.59
CA MET A 26 -1.62 -23.98 3.05
C MET A 26 -1.76 -22.54 3.57
N GLU A 27 -0.72 -21.99 4.19
CA GLU A 27 -0.69 -20.58 4.61
C GLU A 27 -0.62 -19.64 3.41
N LEU A 28 0.28 -19.87 2.46
CA LEU A 28 0.38 -19.07 1.22
C LEU A 28 -0.93 -19.09 0.41
N ALA A 29 -1.60 -20.25 0.40
CA ALA A 29 -2.88 -20.43 -0.29
C ALA A 29 -4.00 -19.51 0.22
N ARG A 30 -3.90 -18.99 1.45
CA ARG A 30 -4.88 -18.03 1.99
C ARG A 30 -4.92 -16.73 1.17
N SER A 31 -3.81 -16.39 0.55
CA SER A 31 -3.67 -15.18 -0.28
C SER A 31 -3.98 -15.41 -1.76
N LEU A 32 -4.34 -16.65 -2.15
CA LEU A 32 -4.64 -17.04 -3.52
C LEU A 32 -6.09 -17.53 -3.65
N PRO A 33 -6.73 -17.35 -4.80
CA PRO A 33 -8.10 -17.82 -5.04
C PRO A 33 -8.12 -19.34 -5.32
N LEU A 34 -7.67 -20.13 -4.35
CA LEU A 34 -7.60 -21.59 -4.44
C LEU A 34 -8.67 -22.25 -3.57
N THR A 35 -9.23 -23.36 -4.03
CA THR A 35 -10.14 -24.20 -3.24
C THR A 35 -9.31 -25.01 -2.24
N ARG A 36 -9.46 -24.69 -0.94
CA ARG A 36 -8.66 -25.26 0.14
C ARG A 36 -8.74 -26.78 0.22
N GLN A 37 -9.93 -27.37 0.03
CA GLN A 37 -10.11 -28.80 0.09
C GLN A 37 -9.33 -29.50 -1.02
N VAL A 38 -9.45 -29.03 -2.27
CA VAL A 38 -8.72 -29.57 -3.41
C VAL A 38 -7.21 -29.49 -3.20
N LEU A 39 -6.74 -28.38 -2.63
CA LEU A 39 -5.32 -28.21 -2.31
C LEU A 39 -4.87 -29.21 -1.23
N ALA A 40 -5.65 -29.37 -0.14
CA ALA A 40 -5.31 -30.31 0.93
C ALA A 40 -5.24 -31.76 0.43
N ASP A 41 -6.26 -32.21 -0.33
CA ASP A 41 -6.31 -33.54 -0.91
C ASP A 41 -5.13 -33.79 -1.87
N SER A 42 -4.76 -32.76 -2.65
CA SER A 42 -3.61 -32.84 -3.56
C SER A 42 -2.27 -32.94 -2.81
N LEU A 43 -2.14 -32.24 -1.69
CA LEU A 43 -0.92 -32.26 -0.87
C LEU A 43 -0.72 -33.60 -0.14
N GLU A 44 -1.79 -34.27 0.27
CA GLU A 44 -1.72 -35.62 0.86
C GLU A 44 -1.13 -36.64 -0.11
N ALA A 45 -1.42 -36.49 -1.41
CA ALA A 45 -0.90 -37.39 -2.48
C ALA A 45 0.45 -36.91 -3.05
N ALA A 46 0.90 -35.67 -2.73
CA ALA A 46 2.06 -35.06 -3.35
C ALA A 46 3.39 -35.61 -2.81
N THR A 47 4.35 -35.77 -3.70
CA THR A 47 5.75 -36.06 -3.34
C THR A 47 6.42 -34.78 -2.79
N PRO A 48 7.51 -34.91 -1.98
CA PRO A 48 8.27 -33.75 -1.51
C PRO A 48 8.73 -32.82 -2.64
N ALA A 49 9.17 -33.35 -3.78
CA ALA A 49 9.60 -32.54 -4.93
C ALA A 49 8.43 -31.76 -5.57
N GLN A 50 7.23 -32.32 -5.57
CA GLN A 50 6.02 -31.61 -6.04
C GLN A 50 5.63 -30.50 -5.06
N MET A 51 5.76 -30.72 -3.75
CA MET A 51 5.52 -29.68 -2.74
C MET A 51 6.54 -28.54 -2.85
N GLU A 52 7.83 -28.85 -3.05
CA GLU A 52 8.88 -27.85 -3.29
C GLU A 52 8.58 -27.01 -4.53
N PHE A 53 8.18 -27.64 -5.61
CA PHE A 53 7.75 -26.94 -6.84
C PHE A 53 6.54 -26.03 -6.57
N MET A 54 5.50 -26.52 -5.89
CA MET A 54 4.31 -25.74 -5.56
C MET A 54 4.66 -24.55 -4.68
N LEU A 55 5.50 -24.73 -3.67
CA LEU A 55 5.96 -23.69 -2.77
C LEU A 55 6.71 -22.59 -3.54
N SER A 56 7.65 -23.00 -4.40
CA SER A 56 8.40 -22.06 -5.25
C SER A 56 7.47 -21.29 -6.19
N TRP A 57 6.55 -21.98 -6.85
CA TRP A 57 5.58 -21.36 -7.75
C TRP A 57 4.64 -20.38 -7.04
N MET A 58 4.09 -20.76 -5.87
CA MET A 58 3.20 -19.89 -5.08
C MET A 58 3.92 -18.63 -4.61
N ASN A 59 5.16 -18.74 -4.16
CA ASN A 59 5.97 -17.60 -3.76
C ASN A 59 6.20 -16.63 -4.93
N GLU A 60 6.54 -17.14 -6.12
CA GLU A 60 6.73 -16.31 -7.31
C GLU A 60 5.40 -15.65 -7.76
N GLU A 61 4.29 -16.38 -7.72
CA GLU A 61 2.96 -15.82 -8.02
C GLU A 61 2.58 -14.70 -7.08
N LEU A 62 2.77 -14.88 -5.77
CA LEU A 62 2.51 -13.85 -4.78
C LEU A 62 3.43 -12.64 -4.95
N ALA A 63 4.71 -12.86 -5.23
CA ALA A 63 5.66 -11.80 -5.54
C ALA A 63 5.26 -11.02 -6.80
N SER A 64 4.84 -11.72 -7.86
CA SER A 64 4.35 -11.11 -9.11
C SER A 64 3.08 -10.28 -8.88
N ARG A 65 2.11 -10.80 -8.14
CA ARG A 65 0.91 -10.05 -7.74
C ARG A 65 1.25 -8.82 -6.91
N GLY A 66 2.20 -8.95 -5.98
CA GLY A 66 2.70 -7.84 -5.17
C GLY A 66 3.34 -6.74 -6.03
N ARG A 67 4.18 -7.10 -7.00
CA ARG A 67 4.77 -6.16 -7.97
C ARG A 67 3.69 -5.45 -8.78
N SER A 68 2.73 -6.21 -9.32
CA SER A 68 1.62 -5.67 -10.12
C SER A 68 0.71 -4.74 -9.31
N LYS A 69 0.40 -5.09 -8.06
CA LYS A 69 -0.37 -4.24 -7.13
C LYS A 69 0.35 -2.91 -6.89
N ARG A 70 1.64 -2.95 -6.55
CA ARG A 70 2.47 -1.75 -6.31
C ARG A 70 2.54 -0.85 -7.53
N ALA A 71 2.82 -1.41 -8.70
CA ALA A 71 2.87 -0.65 -9.95
C ALA A 71 1.53 0.05 -10.26
N ARG A 72 0.41 -0.64 -10.05
CA ARG A 72 -0.93 -0.07 -10.21
C ARG A 72 -1.20 1.06 -9.21
N LEU A 73 -0.84 0.89 -7.94
CA LEU A 73 -1.02 1.92 -6.91
C LEU A 73 -0.21 3.17 -7.24
N LEU A 74 1.07 3.03 -7.59
CA LEU A 74 1.93 4.13 -8.01
C LEU A 74 1.35 4.89 -9.21
N LYS A 75 0.86 4.17 -10.23
CA LYS A 75 0.22 4.78 -11.38
C LYS A 75 -1.06 5.54 -11.00
N GLN A 76 -1.84 5.01 -10.07
CA GLN A 76 -3.09 5.62 -9.63
C GLN A 76 -2.89 6.79 -8.65
N ALA A 77 -1.77 6.86 -7.97
CA ALA A 77 -1.49 7.90 -6.99
C ALA A 77 -1.40 9.30 -7.59
N GLY A 78 -1.06 9.45 -8.87
CA GLY A 78 -0.99 10.75 -9.55
C GLY A 78 0.19 11.60 -9.05
N LEU A 79 1.29 10.97 -8.64
CA LEU A 79 2.47 11.67 -8.13
C LEU A 79 3.12 12.54 -9.22
N PRO A 80 3.53 13.79 -8.91
CA PRO A 80 4.13 14.70 -9.89
C PRO A 80 5.56 14.30 -10.28
N GLY A 81 6.14 13.32 -9.60
CA GLY A 81 7.48 12.80 -9.86
C GLY A 81 7.88 11.72 -8.88
N VAL A 82 9.12 11.25 -9.01
CA VAL A 82 9.70 10.30 -8.06
C VAL A 82 10.46 11.07 -6.99
N LYS A 83 10.00 10.94 -5.75
CA LYS A 83 10.66 11.47 -4.55
C LYS A 83 10.78 10.36 -3.52
N GLU A 84 11.90 10.34 -2.82
CA GLU A 84 12.23 9.36 -1.78
C GLU A 84 12.79 10.07 -0.56
N PHE A 85 12.86 9.40 0.58
CA PHE A 85 13.49 9.97 1.78
C PHE A 85 14.99 9.97 1.69
N ASP A 86 15.55 9.10 0.84
CA ASP A 86 16.99 9.05 0.60
C ASP A 86 17.46 10.38 -0.02
N GLY A 87 18.49 10.99 0.59
CA GLY A 87 18.97 12.30 0.21
C GLY A 87 18.07 13.49 0.58
N TYR A 88 16.97 13.28 1.30
CA TYR A 88 16.14 14.40 1.78
C TYR A 88 16.82 15.13 2.94
N ASP A 89 16.90 16.45 2.86
CA ASP A 89 17.43 17.29 3.94
C ASP A 89 16.38 17.49 5.06
N TRP A 90 16.58 16.82 6.17
CA TRP A 90 15.71 16.89 7.36
C TRP A 90 16.03 18.09 8.26
N THR A 91 17.13 18.81 8.01
CA THR A 91 17.60 19.90 8.88
C THR A 91 16.56 20.99 9.12
N PRO A 92 15.76 21.43 8.10
CA PRO A 92 14.75 22.46 8.30
C PRO A 92 13.45 21.92 8.93
N VAL A 93 13.28 20.60 9.03
CA VAL A 93 12.02 20.02 9.51
C VAL A 93 11.95 20.12 11.05
N ARG A 94 10.81 20.58 11.56
CA ARG A 94 10.50 20.59 12.98
C ARG A 94 9.28 19.73 13.22
N PHE A 95 9.39 18.84 14.19
CA PHE A 95 8.32 17.94 14.60
C PHE A 95 7.70 18.41 15.92
N PRO A 96 6.43 18.08 16.19
CA PRO A 96 5.85 18.17 17.53
C PRO A 96 6.66 17.36 18.56
N VAL A 97 6.47 17.67 19.86
CA VAL A 97 7.27 17.08 20.95
C VAL A 97 7.17 15.55 20.98
N ASP A 98 5.99 15.01 20.71
CA ASP A 98 5.70 13.58 20.80
C ASP A 98 5.65 12.88 19.42
N TYR A 99 6.16 13.55 18.37
CA TYR A 99 6.12 13.01 17.01
C TYR A 99 7.45 13.27 16.29
N GLY A 100 8.05 12.26 15.75
CA GLY A 100 9.37 12.34 15.14
C GLY A 100 9.42 11.84 13.69
N ARG A 101 10.61 11.93 13.12
CA ARG A 101 10.90 11.44 11.77
C ARG A 101 10.50 9.97 11.60
N GLU A 102 10.86 9.10 12.55
CA GLU A 102 10.58 7.67 12.49
C GLU A 102 9.08 7.40 12.42
N ALA A 103 8.28 8.09 13.25
CA ALA A 103 6.84 7.98 13.27
C ALA A 103 6.21 8.45 11.93
N LEU A 104 6.77 9.50 11.31
CA LEU A 104 6.32 9.94 9.99
C LEU A 104 6.69 8.92 8.90
N GLU A 105 7.93 8.42 8.91
CA GLU A 105 8.40 7.46 7.92
C GLU A 105 7.74 6.07 8.07
N SER A 106 7.31 5.66 9.28
CA SER A 106 6.60 4.38 9.47
C SER A 106 5.22 4.35 8.83
N LEU A 107 4.63 5.51 8.54
CA LEU A 107 3.24 5.68 8.09
C LEU A 107 2.20 5.25 9.13
N ASP A 108 2.54 5.25 10.43
CA ASP A 108 1.62 4.87 11.50
C ASP A 108 0.39 5.79 11.53
N PHE A 109 0.56 7.08 11.18
CA PHE A 109 -0.54 8.02 11.04
C PHE A 109 -1.60 7.55 10.03
N VAL A 110 -1.20 6.83 8.95
CA VAL A 110 -2.14 6.26 7.98
C VAL A 110 -2.89 5.07 8.58
N ALA A 111 -2.22 4.24 9.38
CA ALA A 111 -2.85 3.11 10.06
C ALA A 111 -3.87 3.59 11.10
N ASN A 112 -3.57 4.69 11.79
CA ASN A 112 -4.40 5.30 12.83
C ASN A 112 -5.47 6.26 12.28
N SER A 113 -5.46 6.56 10.98
CA SER A 113 -6.32 7.60 10.36
C SER A 113 -6.12 8.98 10.98
N GLU A 114 -4.87 9.35 11.23
CA GLU A 114 -4.46 10.66 11.75
C GLU A 114 -4.02 11.57 10.62
N ASP A 115 -4.27 12.87 10.75
CA ASP A 115 -3.92 13.87 9.76
C ASP A 115 -2.52 14.47 10.03
N VAL A 116 -1.74 14.66 8.99
CA VAL A 116 -0.44 15.34 9.03
C VAL A 116 -0.52 16.65 8.25
N VAL A 117 -0.26 17.77 8.92
CA VAL A 117 -0.22 19.09 8.30
C VAL A 117 1.22 19.58 8.21
N MET A 118 1.68 19.87 6.99
CA MET A 118 3.01 20.42 6.72
C MET A 118 2.91 21.89 6.35
N PHE A 119 3.51 22.78 7.15
CA PHE A 119 3.51 24.23 6.90
C PHE A 119 4.94 24.78 6.94
N GLY A 120 5.14 25.94 6.34
CA GLY A 120 6.43 26.64 6.30
C GLY A 120 6.67 27.34 4.96
N PRO A 121 7.81 28.06 4.83
CA PRO A 121 8.16 28.83 3.64
C PRO A 121 8.23 28.00 2.35
N PRO A 122 8.06 28.59 1.17
CA PRO A 122 8.32 27.94 -0.10
C PRO A 122 9.76 27.38 -0.16
N GLY A 123 9.95 26.28 -0.90
CA GLY A 123 11.28 25.70 -1.10
C GLY A 123 11.83 24.84 0.05
N THR A 124 11.12 24.68 1.16
CA THR A 124 11.57 23.88 2.33
C THR A 124 11.34 22.38 2.18
N GLY A 125 10.93 21.89 1.01
CA GLY A 125 10.81 20.45 0.74
C GLY A 125 9.47 19.80 1.14
N LYS A 126 8.42 20.57 1.52
CA LYS A 126 7.10 20.03 1.89
C LYS A 126 6.50 19.10 0.83
N THR A 127 6.44 19.57 -0.41
CA THR A 127 5.96 18.76 -1.55
C THR A 127 6.81 17.52 -1.77
N HIS A 128 8.15 17.63 -1.62
CA HIS A 128 9.04 16.48 -1.71
C HIS A 128 8.66 15.43 -0.67
N LEU A 129 8.53 15.85 0.58
CA LEU A 129 8.20 14.95 1.69
C LEU A 129 6.81 14.31 1.50
N ALA A 130 5.80 15.09 1.11
CA ALA A 130 4.46 14.60 0.83
C ALA A 130 4.43 13.56 -0.29
N VAL A 131 5.17 13.79 -1.38
CA VAL A 131 5.31 12.83 -2.50
C VAL A 131 6.07 11.57 -2.06
N ALA A 132 7.12 11.70 -1.25
CA ALA A 132 7.88 10.57 -0.72
C ALA A 132 7.01 9.68 0.18
N LEU A 133 6.19 10.27 1.06
CA LEU A 133 5.21 9.55 1.89
C LEU A 133 4.18 8.81 1.05
N ALA A 134 3.56 9.47 0.08
CA ALA A 134 2.57 8.84 -0.80
C ALA A 134 3.19 7.70 -1.65
N ARG A 135 4.44 7.89 -2.11
CA ARG A 135 5.17 6.85 -2.83
C ARG A 135 5.47 5.65 -1.94
N LYS A 136 5.97 5.89 -0.73
CA LYS A 136 6.23 4.83 0.26
C LYS A 136 4.96 4.04 0.57
N ALA A 137 3.84 4.73 0.84
CA ALA A 137 2.55 4.09 1.04
C ALA A 137 2.18 3.14 -0.12
N CYS A 138 2.31 3.59 -1.37
CA CYS A 138 2.05 2.75 -2.55
C CYS A 138 2.99 1.53 -2.64
N VAL A 139 4.28 1.69 -2.29
CA VAL A 139 5.28 0.61 -2.28
C VAL A 139 4.95 -0.42 -1.19
N GLU A 140 4.41 0.00 -0.07
CA GLU A 140 3.92 -0.89 1.00
C GLU A 140 2.53 -1.46 0.73
N GLY A 141 1.93 -1.13 -0.43
CA GLY A 141 0.64 -1.68 -0.86
C GLY A 141 -0.56 -0.94 -0.31
N VAL A 142 -0.35 0.26 0.27
CA VAL A 142 -1.37 1.17 0.77
C VAL A 142 -1.79 2.13 -0.35
N PRO A 143 -3.09 2.23 -0.69
CA PRO A 143 -3.56 3.15 -1.73
C PRO A 143 -3.36 4.60 -1.30
N ALA A 144 -2.64 5.38 -2.13
CA ALA A 144 -2.47 6.81 -1.94
C ALA A 144 -2.99 7.59 -3.17
N ARG A 145 -3.36 8.86 -2.97
CA ARG A 145 -3.72 9.83 -4.00
C ARG A 145 -3.05 11.15 -3.71
N PHE A 146 -2.53 11.77 -4.76
CA PHE A 146 -1.93 13.10 -4.69
C PHE A 146 -2.69 14.08 -5.59
N PHE A 147 -3.00 15.25 -5.05
CA PHE A 147 -3.58 16.36 -5.78
C PHE A 147 -2.94 17.67 -5.30
N THR A 148 -2.83 18.65 -6.20
CA THR A 148 -2.82 20.04 -5.74
C THR A 148 -4.24 20.47 -5.40
N ALA A 149 -4.43 21.39 -4.47
CA ALA A 149 -5.76 21.87 -4.12
C ALA A 149 -6.52 22.42 -5.33
N ALA A 150 -5.85 23.20 -6.19
CA ALA A 150 -6.43 23.68 -7.45
C ALA A 150 -6.86 22.55 -8.38
N GLY A 151 -5.97 21.55 -8.57
CA GLY A 151 -6.25 20.41 -9.44
C GLY A 151 -7.43 19.57 -8.94
N LEU A 152 -7.54 19.41 -7.63
CA LEU A 152 -8.66 18.69 -7.01
C LEU A 152 -9.98 19.45 -7.23
N VAL A 153 -10.02 20.75 -6.95
CA VAL A 153 -11.22 21.58 -7.14
C VAL A 153 -11.67 21.56 -8.60
N MET A 154 -10.77 21.79 -9.55
CA MET A 154 -11.08 21.73 -10.98
C MET A 154 -11.64 20.37 -11.41
N ARG A 155 -11.11 19.30 -10.87
CA ARG A 155 -11.56 17.94 -11.14
C ARG A 155 -12.97 17.69 -10.62
N LEU A 156 -13.28 18.17 -9.40
CA LEU A 156 -14.58 18.04 -8.77
C LEU A 156 -15.65 18.90 -9.48
N LEU A 157 -15.32 20.14 -9.83
CA LEU A 157 -16.20 21.02 -10.61
C LEU A 157 -16.58 20.39 -11.96
N ARG A 158 -15.59 19.84 -12.68
CA ARG A 158 -15.85 19.13 -13.93
C ARG A 158 -16.75 17.90 -13.70
N ALA A 159 -16.46 17.10 -12.66
CA ALA A 159 -17.27 15.93 -12.34
C ALA A 159 -18.72 16.32 -11.96
N SER A 160 -18.89 17.45 -11.26
CA SER A 160 -20.21 18.01 -10.94
C SER A 160 -20.98 18.42 -12.19
N ALA A 161 -20.36 19.20 -13.08
CA ALA A 161 -20.97 19.63 -14.34
C ALA A 161 -21.36 18.46 -15.26
N GLU A 162 -20.65 17.34 -15.19
CA GLU A 162 -20.90 16.13 -15.96
C GLU A 162 -21.82 15.11 -15.23
N GLY A 163 -22.37 15.44 -14.06
CA GLY A 163 -23.23 14.55 -13.27
C GLY A 163 -22.51 13.30 -12.72
N ARG A 164 -21.17 13.36 -12.54
CA ARG A 164 -20.33 12.24 -12.11
C ARG A 164 -19.65 12.47 -10.75
N LEU A 165 -20.10 13.47 -9.99
CA LEU A 165 -19.49 13.89 -8.74
C LEU A 165 -19.38 12.73 -7.73
N ASP A 166 -20.47 12.00 -7.50
CA ASP A 166 -20.50 10.89 -6.52
C ASP A 166 -19.51 9.78 -6.88
N ARG A 167 -19.37 9.50 -8.19
CA ARG A 167 -18.39 8.53 -8.68
C ARG A 167 -16.97 9.00 -8.42
N GLU A 168 -16.70 10.29 -8.61
CA GLU A 168 -15.38 10.88 -8.37
C GLU A 168 -15.04 10.89 -6.89
N LEU A 169 -15.95 11.33 -6.04
CA LEU A 169 -15.79 11.29 -4.59
C LEU A 169 -15.55 9.84 -4.09
N SER A 170 -16.33 8.88 -4.60
CA SER A 170 -16.12 7.47 -4.29
C SER A 170 -14.77 6.93 -4.78
N ALA A 171 -14.22 7.46 -5.87
CA ALA A 171 -12.89 7.06 -6.36
C ALA A 171 -11.76 7.65 -5.49
N ILE A 172 -11.93 8.86 -4.97
CA ILE A 172 -11.00 9.51 -4.05
C ILE A 172 -11.03 8.80 -2.69
N SER A 173 -12.21 8.46 -2.17
CA SER A 173 -12.37 7.81 -0.87
C SER A 173 -11.81 6.38 -0.77
N LYS A 174 -11.36 5.79 -1.88
CA LYS A 174 -10.63 4.51 -1.89
C LYS A 174 -9.17 4.63 -1.49
N ALA A 175 -8.63 5.84 -1.46
CA ALA A 175 -7.29 6.08 -0.91
C ALA A 175 -7.31 5.90 0.60
N ARG A 176 -6.21 5.42 1.16
CA ARG A 176 -5.96 5.43 2.61
C ARG A 176 -5.12 6.64 3.00
N LEU A 177 -4.31 7.12 2.06
CA LEU A 177 -3.55 8.36 2.19
C LEU A 177 -3.98 9.32 1.08
N LEU A 178 -4.55 10.46 1.46
CA LEU A 178 -4.92 11.54 0.57
C LEU A 178 -3.98 12.73 0.80
N VAL A 179 -3.16 13.04 -0.20
CA VAL A 179 -2.26 14.21 -0.16
C VAL A 179 -2.90 15.36 -0.93
N ILE A 180 -3.08 16.49 -0.26
CA ILE A 180 -3.53 17.74 -0.87
C ILE A 180 -2.42 18.79 -0.67
N ASP A 181 -1.72 19.10 -1.74
CA ASP A 181 -0.63 20.07 -1.76
C ASP A 181 -1.14 21.46 -2.13
N GLU A 182 -0.41 22.51 -1.76
CA GLU A 182 -0.72 23.91 -2.05
C GLU A 182 -2.08 24.40 -1.51
N LEU A 183 -2.54 23.86 -0.39
CA LEU A 183 -3.88 24.13 0.15
C LEU A 183 -4.17 25.61 0.41
N GLY A 184 -3.15 26.44 0.71
CA GLY A 184 -3.30 27.87 1.03
C GLY A 184 -3.13 28.84 -0.13
N TYR A 185 -2.89 28.38 -1.35
CA TYR A 185 -2.53 29.25 -2.48
C TYR A 185 -3.62 29.40 -3.55
N VAL A 186 -4.76 28.76 -3.38
CA VAL A 186 -5.82 28.76 -4.38
C VAL A 186 -6.93 29.73 -3.98
N PRO A 187 -7.24 30.75 -4.79
CA PRO A 187 -8.51 31.47 -4.67
C PRO A 187 -9.61 30.50 -5.08
N VAL A 188 -10.31 29.92 -4.11
CA VAL A 188 -11.42 28.99 -4.34
C VAL A 188 -12.71 29.81 -4.25
N ASP A 189 -13.57 29.70 -5.25
CA ASP A 189 -14.93 30.23 -5.17
C ASP A 189 -15.76 29.42 -4.14
N GLU A 190 -16.98 29.86 -3.90
CA GLU A 190 -17.86 29.24 -2.90
C GLU A 190 -18.14 27.74 -3.25
N GLU A 191 -18.36 27.44 -4.53
CA GLU A 191 -18.62 26.07 -4.97
C GLU A 191 -17.39 25.17 -4.83
N GLY A 192 -16.24 25.65 -5.26
CA GLY A 192 -14.98 24.93 -5.09
C GLY A 192 -14.62 24.67 -3.62
N SER A 193 -14.85 25.67 -2.75
CA SER A 193 -14.66 25.53 -1.32
C SER A 193 -15.57 24.47 -0.72
N ARG A 194 -16.84 24.45 -1.11
CA ARG A 194 -17.81 23.43 -0.69
C ARG A 194 -17.40 22.04 -1.11
N LEU A 195 -16.97 21.88 -2.36
CA LEU A 195 -16.52 20.58 -2.88
C LEU A 195 -15.25 20.08 -2.20
N LEU A 196 -14.29 20.96 -1.94
CA LEU A 196 -13.08 20.62 -1.20
C LEU A 196 -13.41 20.20 0.24
N PHE A 197 -14.28 20.96 0.91
CA PHE A 197 -14.76 20.62 2.24
C PHE A 197 -15.45 19.25 2.27
N GLN A 198 -16.25 18.93 1.26
CA GLN A 198 -16.89 17.62 1.14
C GLN A 198 -15.87 16.48 1.05
N VAL A 199 -14.76 16.66 0.31
CA VAL A 199 -13.69 15.65 0.26
C VAL A 199 -13.05 15.46 1.62
N VAL A 200 -12.69 16.55 2.30
CA VAL A 200 -12.07 16.50 3.64
C VAL A 200 -13.01 15.84 4.65
N THR A 201 -14.30 16.20 4.64
CA THR A 201 -15.30 15.60 5.54
C THR A 201 -15.49 14.10 5.26
N ASN A 202 -15.49 13.69 3.98
CA ASN A 202 -15.60 12.28 3.62
C ASN A 202 -14.33 11.48 3.98
N ALA A 203 -13.18 12.15 4.06
CA ALA A 203 -11.91 11.56 4.46
C ALA A 203 -11.82 11.35 5.98
N TYR A 204 -12.49 12.21 6.75
CA TYR A 204 -12.47 12.18 8.21
C TYR A 204 -12.78 10.78 8.76
N GLU A 205 -12.00 10.31 9.72
CA GLU A 205 -12.07 8.98 10.34
C GLU A 205 -11.81 7.76 9.41
N ARG A 206 -11.48 7.98 8.13
CA ARG A 206 -11.27 6.88 7.16
C ARG A 206 -9.97 6.94 6.39
N GLN A 207 -9.39 8.12 6.31
CA GLN A 207 -8.18 8.42 5.53
C GLN A 207 -7.24 9.30 6.37
N SER A 208 -6.02 9.39 5.94
CA SER A 208 -5.03 10.36 6.42
C SER A 208 -4.63 11.25 5.28
#